data_3e524200e2fbd11772816cc07eda6957
#
_entry.id   3e524200e2fbd11772816cc07eda6957
#
_cell.length_a   1.000
_cell.length_b   1.000
_cell.length_c   1.000
_cell.angle_alpha   90.00
_cell.angle_beta   90.00
_cell.angle_gamma   90.00
#
_symmetry.space_group_name_H-M   'P 1'
#
loop_
_entity.id
_entity.type
_entity.pdbx_description
1 polymer ?
#
loop_
_entity_poly.entity_id
_entity_poly.type
_entity_poly.pdbx_seq_one_letter_code
_entity_poly.pdbx_strand_id
1 'polypeptide(L)'
;MPAKISRLDARRDHEALEWAKELRETETWFHSERFGHITRLHTPFEVVALRGSLQEDYTIARESARKMHDYLQRLFVARKQEITYGPFSPTGAVRAVMEGIKVLYLGGWATSAKGSESEDPGADLANYALDRVPKEGGAWVRALLHQDEVQRSNRIRMTSLQRKKTPAIEFNPPMIIPDGDTGHGGEHHIRNLVKKFVENKIGAIHIEDQRGGCKVCGHQGQKVLVSTAEIIARLNTARLQFDAMKVPGVIVARTDAHDATAIDTVDDERDHPFVYGATHRDIVPFKNVNLAVIRKFYEEGFREINGHLLHRISEEAYKTAGEWLKKEHLTKRITEGIEKINKEAAALKRLRQQARHQRTGQRKFREELATLEIMIKKVTEETLDSVLATVRQVWAEKAGLKTYADAVAEVMETRQQNKTKLPMPIDRWRKFAKGVSHEEARARAKSMDIDIFWDWDLPRTSEGFYPITGGREMAIARGLAMAPFADLVWRETAKPDLADDKDWAEAIHAVFPHTMLAYNLSPSWNWDAWGFTDGQIRSYAYELGKMGYVYNFITYGGHQTEALMNGRLARALREEGVLGFVRLIQRALRLANDPAQYPQSFGGGGWADRFRRAARGPSLTTTSMGGKSTET
;
A
#
# COMPACT_ATOMS: atom_id res chain seq x y z
N MET A 1 -23.45 42.81 6.79
CA MET A 1 -24.91 42.62 6.94
C MET A 1 -25.36 41.69 5.83
N PRO A 2 -25.95 40.53 6.09
CA PRO A 2 -26.53 39.71 5.02
C PRO A 2 -27.73 40.50 4.48
N ALA A 3 -27.75 40.72 3.16
CA ALA A 3 -28.85 41.35 2.48
C ALA A 3 -30.13 40.54 2.75
N LYS A 4 -31.20 41.21 3.21
CA LYS A 4 -32.54 40.60 3.31
C LYS A 4 -32.99 40.26 1.90
N ILE A 5 -32.80 38.99 1.48
CA ILE A 5 -33.41 38.47 0.25
C ILE A 5 -34.92 38.51 0.44
N SER A 6 -35.61 39.25 -0.41
CA SER A 6 -37.07 39.33 -0.34
C SER A 6 -37.68 37.98 -0.70
N ARG A 7 -38.75 37.54 -0.02
CA ARG A 7 -39.45 36.28 -0.31
C ARG A 7 -39.95 36.17 -1.75
N LEU A 8 -40.05 37.28 -2.46
CA LEU A 8 -40.46 37.37 -3.85
C LEU A 8 -39.31 37.06 -4.83
N ASP A 9 -38.07 37.46 -4.48
CA ASP A 9 -36.90 37.17 -5.30
C ASP A 9 -36.54 35.68 -5.25
N ALA A 10 -36.68 35.03 -4.09
CA ALA A 10 -36.43 33.59 -3.91
C ALA A 10 -37.40 32.70 -4.74
N ARG A 11 -38.60 33.18 -5.08
CA ARG A 11 -39.56 32.39 -5.88
C ARG A 11 -39.27 32.38 -7.40
N ARG A 12 -38.41 33.26 -7.87
CA ARG A 12 -38.02 33.39 -9.29
C ARG A 12 -36.59 32.94 -9.55
N ASP A 13 -35.86 32.55 -8.52
CA ASP A 13 -34.49 32.08 -8.63
C ASP A 13 -34.50 30.56 -8.94
N HIS A 14 -34.43 30.25 -10.24
CA HIS A 14 -34.40 28.86 -10.72
C HIS A 14 -33.18 28.12 -10.24
N GLU A 15 -32.00 28.78 -10.15
CA GLU A 15 -30.76 28.14 -9.65
C GLU A 15 -30.92 27.75 -8.19
N ALA A 16 -31.47 28.63 -7.34
CA ALA A 16 -31.72 28.32 -5.94
C ALA A 16 -32.68 27.12 -5.77
N LEU A 17 -33.66 26.95 -6.65
CA LEU A 17 -34.57 25.81 -6.63
C LEU A 17 -33.86 24.50 -7.03
N GLU A 18 -33.02 24.56 -8.04
CA GLU A 18 -32.19 23.42 -8.46
C GLU A 18 -31.20 23.01 -7.37
N TRP A 19 -30.48 23.96 -6.80
CA TRP A 19 -29.55 23.66 -5.69
C TRP A 19 -30.28 23.11 -4.47
N ALA A 20 -31.43 23.66 -4.11
CA ALA A 20 -32.23 23.14 -3.01
C ALA A 20 -32.74 21.70 -3.26
N LYS A 21 -32.97 21.33 -4.52
CA LYS A 21 -33.29 19.96 -4.91
C LYS A 21 -32.07 19.06 -4.76
N GLU A 22 -30.95 19.48 -5.33
CA GLU A 22 -29.68 18.70 -5.22
C GLU A 22 -29.23 18.51 -3.78
N LEU A 23 -29.40 19.52 -2.92
CA LEU A 23 -29.11 19.42 -1.49
C LEU A 23 -29.96 18.31 -0.84
N ARG A 24 -31.27 18.30 -1.05
CA ARG A 24 -32.14 17.24 -0.51
C ARG A 24 -31.80 15.85 -1.04
N GLU A 25 -31.47 15.73 -2.33
CA GLU A 25 -31.04 14.47 -2.92
C GLU A 25 -29.70 13.99 -2.28
N THR A 26 -28.76 14.90 -2.06
CA THR A 26 -27.47 14.60 -1.45
C THR A 26 -27.62 14.25 0.04
N GLU A 27 -28.53 14.93 0.76
CA GLU A 27 -28.85 14.60 2.14
C GLU A 27 -29.49 13.20 2.25
N THR A 28 -30.45 12.90 1.35
CA THR A 28 -31.03 11.55 1.26
C THR A 28 -29.99 10.49 0.92
N TRP A 29 -29.05 10.81 0.03
CA TRP A 29 -27.91 9.97 -0.30
C TRP A 29 -27.04 9.66 0.93
N PHE A 30 -26.68 10.66 1.73
CA PHE A 30 -25.87 10.50 2.93
C PHE A 30 -26.51 9.58 3.96
N HIS A 31 -27.84 9.65 4.10
CA HIS A 31 -28.62 8.88 5.06
C HIS A 31 -29.18 7.57 4.48
N SER A 32 -28.79 7.20 3.26
CA SER A 32 -29.22 5.92 2.70
C SER A 32 -28.60 4.73 3.46
N GLU A 33 -29.24 3.57 3.42
CA GLU A 33 -28.77 2.32 4.04
C GLU A 33 -27.33 1.99 3.63
N ARG A 34 -26.95 2.28 2.39
CA ARG A 34 -25.59 2.11 1.85
C ARG A 34 -24.51 2.79 2.71
N PHE A 35 -24.83 3.90 3.33
CA PHE A 35 -23.89 4.74 4.06
C PHE A 35 -24.19 4.88 5.56
N GLY A 36 -25.07 4.03 6.09
CA GLY A 36 -25.50 4.09 7.49
C GLY A 36 -24.36 4.00 8.52
N HIS A 37 -23.20 3.49 8.12
CA HIS A 37 -22.01 3.34 8.96
C HIS A 37 -20.84 4.23 8.55
N ILE A 38 -21.03 5.08 7.53
CA ILE A 38 -19.96 5.94 6.98
C ILE A 38 -20.07 7.34 7.55
N THR A 39 -19.01 7.79 8.19
CA THR A 39 -18.84 9.17 8.64
C THR A 39 -18.27 10.04 7.51
N ARG A 40 -18.73 11.29 7.46
CA ARG A 40 -18.22 12.33 6.57
C ARG A 40 -17.83 13.55 7.37
N LEU A 41 -16.69 14.15 7.02
CA LEU A 41 -16.26 15.44 7.59
C LEU A 41 -16.76 16.62 6.76
N HIS A 42 -17.49 16.36 5.68
CA HIS A 42 -18.08 17.34 4.79
C HIS A 42 -19.61 17.25 4.79
N THR A 43 -20.25 18.36 4.43
CA THR A 43 -21.70 18.50 4.41
C THR A 43 -22.28 18.29 3.02
N PRO A 44 -23.60 18.02 2.87
CA PRO A 44 -24.27 18.00 1.57
C PRO A 44 -24.10 19.30 0.78
N PHE A 45 -24.05 20.46 1.48
CA PHE A 45 -23.86 21.75 0.84
C PHE A 45 -22.48 21.86 0.16
N GLU A 46 -21.42 21.43 0.84
CA GLU A 46 -20.06 21.43 0.27
C GLU A 46 -19.97 20.51 -0.94
N VAL A 47 -20.63 19.35 -0.91
CA VAL A 47 -20.68 18.43 -2.07
C VAL A 47 -21.35 19.07 -3.26
N VAL A 48 -22.52 19.69 -3.06
CA VAL A 48 -23.26 20.36 -4.15
C VAL A 48 -22.47 21.54 -4.70
N ALA A 49 -21.83 22.34 -3.83
CA ALA A 49 -21.02 23.49 -4.25
C ALA A 49 -19.77 23.10 -5.07
N LEU A 50 -19.32 21.83 -4.99
CA LEU A 50 -18.20 21.32 -5.78
C LEU A 50 -18.61 20.68 -7.12
N ARG A 51 -19.90 20.55 -7.38
CA ARG A 51 -20.42 20.01 -8.65
C ARG A 51 -20.46 21.06 -9.75
N GLY A 52 -20.31 20.60 -11.00
CA GLY A 52 -20.59 21.44 -12.17
C GLY A 52 -22.10 21.52 -12.45
N SER A 53 -22.51 22.53 -13.23
CA SER A 53 -23.92 22.74 -13.66
C SER A 53 -24.45 21.59 -14.50
N LEU A 54 -23.61 20.91 -15.27
CA LEU A 54 -23.93 19.69 -16.01
C LEU A 54 -23.13 18.53 -15.49
N GLN A 55 -23.79 17.46 -15.07
CA GLN A 55 -23.18 16.27 -14.51
C GLN A 55 -23.01 15.18 -15.56
N GLU A 56 -21.83 14.58 -15.61
CA GLU A 56 -21.61 13.37 -16.38
C GLU A 56 -22.30 12.16 -15.73
N ASP A 57 -22.72 11.20 -16.55
CA ASP A 57 -23.27 9.94 -16.06
C ASP A 57 -22.21 8.84 -16.02
N TYR A 58 -21.80 8.49 -14.83
CA TYR A 58 -20.83 7.43 -14.56
C TYR A 58 -21.51 6.09 -14.28
N THR A 59 -22.50 5.71 -15.10
CA THR A 59 -23.36 4.53 -14.88
C THR A 59 -22.54 3.27 -14.53
N ILE A 60 -21.48 2.93 -15.27
CA ILE A 60 -20.73 1.69 -15.04
C ILE A 60 -19.98 1.75 -13.72
N ALA A 61 -19.33 2.87 -13.37
CA ALA A 61 -18.65 3.02 -12.09
C ALA A 61 -19.64 2.93 -10.92
N ARG A 62 -20.81 3.58 -11.05
CA ARG A 62 -21.88 3.55 -10.05
C ARG A 62 -22.42 2.14 -9.82
N GLU A 63 -22.77 1.43 -10.88
CA GLU A 63 -23.28 0.07 -10.79
C GLU A 63 -22.22 -0.93 -10.34
N SER A 64 -20.95 -0.73 -10.75
CA SER A 64 -19.81 -1.50 -10.24
C SER A 64 -19.67 -1.35 -8.72
N ALA A 65 -19.64 -0.11 -8.22
CA ALA A 65 -19.52 0.18 -6.80
C ALA A 65 -20.69 -0.43 -5.99
N ARG A 66 -21.94 -0.20 -6.45
CA ARG A 66 -23.13 -0.73 -5.79
C ARG A 66 -23.11 -2.26 -5.71
N LYS A 67 -22.91 -2.92 -6.84
CA LYS A 67 -22.92 -4.37 -6.92
C LYS A 67 -21.76 -5.01 -6.12
N MET A 68 -20.59 -4.38 -6.16
CA MET A 68 -19.42 -4.82 -5.38
C MET A 68 -19.71 -4.74 -3.89
N HIS A 69 -20.20 -3.61 -3.40
CA HIS A 69 -20.56 -3.45 -2.00
C HIS A 69 -21.61 -4.48 -1.58
N ASP A 70 -22.72 -4.63 -2.34
CA ASP A 70 -23.78 -5.58 -2.04
C ASP A 70 -23.26 -7.03 -2.04
N TYR A 71 -22.31 -7.36 -2.93
CA TYR A 71 -21.69 -8.67 -2.97
C TYR A 71 -20.83 -8.94 -1.73
N LEU A 72 -19.95 -8.01 -1.38
CA LEU A 72 -19.08 -8.14 -0.21
C LEU A 72 -19.89 -8.17 1.11
N GLN A 73 -20.96 -7.38 1.19
CA GLN A 73 -21.89 -7.42 2.33
C GLN A 73 -22.59 -8.78 2.47
N ARG A 74 -23.03 -9.38 1.36
CA ARG A 74 -23.59 -10.75 1.41
C ARG A 74 -22.57 -11.77 1.90
N LEU A 75 -21.30 -11.64 1.51
CA LEU A 75 -20.23 -12.50 2.01
C LEU A 75 -20.01 -12.28 3.52
N PHE A 76 -20.03 -11.02 3.97
CA PHE A 76 -19.87 -10.68 5.39
C PHE A 76 -20.96 -11.31 6.25
N VAL A 77 -22.21 -11.15 5.87
CA VAL A 77 -23.36 -11.76 6.57
C VAL A 77 -23.28 -13.28 6.56
N ALA A 78 -22.87 -13.87 5.42
CA ALA A 78 -22.74 -15.31 5.26
C ALA A 78 -21.47 -15.90 5.89
N ARG A 79 -20.59 -15.08 6.48
CA ARG A 79 -19.26 -15.48 6.99
C ARG A 79 -18.43 -16.22 5.94
N LYS A 80 -18.43 -15.67 4.74
CA LYS A 80 -17.71 -16.15 3.55
C LYS A 80 -16.79 -15.07 3.01
N GLN A 81 -15.96 -15.44 2.05
CA GLN A 81 -14.96 -14.56 1.46
C GLN A 81 -14.92 -14.71 -0.06
N GLU A 82 -14.45 -13.68 -0.72
CA GLU A 82 -13.87 -13.73 -2.06
C GLU A 82 -12.38 -14.04 -1.91
N ILE A 83 -11.86 -14.94 -2.76
CA ILE A 83 -10.42 -15.18 -2.92
C ILE A 83 -10.08 -14.77 -4.34
N THR A 84 -9.20 -13.79 -4.47
CA THR A 84 -8.84 -13.21 -5.78
C THR A 84 -7.34 -13.00 -5.90
N TYR A 85 -6.92 -12.49 -7.04
CA TYR A 85 -5.54 -12.09 -7.27
C TYR A 85 -5.48 -10.84 -8.16
N GLY A 86 -4.29 -10.23 -8.25
CA GLY A 86 -4.00 -9.16 -9.21
C GLY A 86 -3.56 -9.74 -10.55
N PRO A 87 -4.42 -9.80 -11.58
CA PRO A 87 -4.01 -10.10 -12.95
C PRO A 87 -2.95 -9.11 -13.42
N PHE A 88 -2.10 -9.53 -14.37
CA PHE A 88 -1.03 -8.66 -14.87
C PHE A 88 -1.36 -8.03 -16.24
N SER A 89 -2.47 -8.44 -16.83
CA SER A 89 -2.92 -7.99 -18.15
C SER A 89 -4.45 -7.98 -18.28
N PRO A 90 -5.01 -7.24 -19.26
CA PRO A 90 -6.45 -7.27 -19.56
C PRO A 90 -6.96 -8.69 -19.87
N THR A 91 -6.16 -9.51 -20.57
CA THR A 91 -6.52 -10.93 -20.83
C THR A 91 -6.59 -11.73 -19.54
N GLY A 92 -5.65 -11.52 -18.62
CA GLY A 92 -5.67 -12.15 -17.30
C GLY A 92 -6.91 -11.76 -16.51
N ALA A 93 -7.34 -10.49 -16.56
CA ALA A 93 -8.56 -10.02 -15.92
C ALA A 93 -9.83 -10.69 -16.51
N VAL A 94 -9.91 -10.79 -17.84
CA VAL A 94 -11.01 -11.50 -18.52
C VAL A 94 -11.04 -12.96 -18.11
N ARG A 95 -9.89 -13.64 -18.13
CA ARG A 95 -9.81 -15.07 -17.74
C ARG A 95 -10.20 -15.30 -16.28
N ALA A 96 -9.77 -14.44 -15.36
CA ALA A 96 -10.16 -14.54 -13.96
C ALA A 96 -11.68 -14.47 -13.76
N VAL A 97 -12.36 -13.55 -14.45
CA VAL A 97 -13.82 -13.42 -14.40
C VAL A 97 -14.51 -14.62 -15.05
N MET A 98 -13.97 -15.16 -16.14
CA MET A 98 -14.49 -16.37 -16.78
C MET A 98 -14.45 -17.60 -15.87
N GLU A 99 -13.44 -17.69 -15.01
CA GLU A 99 -13.30 -18.77 -14.02
C GLU A 99 -14.04 -18.48 -12.70
N GLY A 100 -14.81 -17.40 -12.62
CA GLY A 100 -15.76 -17.15 -11.54
C GLY A 100 -15.28 -16.15 -10.47
N ILE A 101 -14.09 -15.56 -10.58
CA ILE A 101 -13.65 -14.48 -9.70
C ILE A 101 -14.56 -13.27 -9.94
N LYS A 102 -15.10 -12.71 -8.85
CA LYS A 102 -16.08 -11.61 -8.93
C LYS A 102 -15.44 -10.24 -8.75
N VAL A 103 -14.52 -10.09 -7.80
CA VAL A 103 -13.86 -8.81 -7.50
C VAL A 103 -12.37 -8.94 -7.76
N LEU A 104 -11.87 -8.23 -8.75
CA LEU A 104 -10.46 -8.22 -9.12
C LEU A 104 -9.67 -7.23 -8.26
N TYR A 105 -8.40 -7.55 -8.01
CA TYR A 105 -7.44 -6.63 -7.40
C TYR A 105 -6.52 -6.03 -8.48
N LEU A 106 -6.36 -4.71 -8.48
CA LEU A 106 -5.40 -4.02 -9.35
C LEU A 106 -4.34 -3.34 -8.48
N GLY A 107 -3.19 -4.00 -8.32
CA GLY A 107 -2.14 -3.59 -7.38
C GLY A 107 -1.18 -2.55 -7.94
N GLY A 108 -0.76 -1.62 -7.09
CA GLY A 108 0.31 -0.66 -7.36
C GLY A 108 1.64 -1.35 -7.63
N TRP A 109 1.95 -2.44 -6.89
CA TRP A 109 3.15 -3.23 -7.14
C TRP A 109 3.21 -3.76 -8.59
N ALA A 110 2.11 -4.35 -9.07
CA ALA A 110 2.05 -4.88 -10.43
C ALA A 110 2.16 -3.78 -11.49
N THR A 111 1.62 -2.60 -11.22
CA THR A 111 1.74 -1.41 -12.07
C THR A 111 3.17 -0.87 -12.06
N SER A 112 3.78 -0.75 -10.88
CA SER A 112 5.18 -0.32 -10.72
C SER A 112 6.16 -1.26 -11.44
N ALA A 113 5.94 -2.57 -11.38
CA ALA A 113 6.79 -3.57 -12.03
C ALA A 113 6.76 -3.51 -13.57
N LYS A 114 5.74 -2.90 -14.17
CA LYS A 114 5.66 -2.69 -15.63
C LYS A 114 6.40 -1.44 -16.10
N GLY A 115 6.64 -0.49 -15.20
CA GLY A 115 7.04 0.87 -15.58
C GLY A 115 5.92 1.60 -16.33
N SER A 116 6.26 2.74 -16.92
CA SER A 116 5.37 3.52 -17.76
C SER A 116 6.14 4.12 -18.95
N GLU A 117 5.52 5.05 -19.66
CA GLU A 117 6.18 5.77 -20.75
C GLU A 117 7.30 6.71 -20.24
N SER A 118 7.28 7.05 -18.95
CA SER A 118 8.18 8.02 -18.33
C SER A 118 8.96 7.49 -17.12
N GLU A 119 8.57 6.34 -16.55
CA GLU A 119 9.21 5.75 -15.38
C GLU A 119 9.72 4.34 -15.67
N ASP A 120 10.88 4.03 -15.12
CA ASP A 120 11.44 2.69 -15.12
C ASP A 120 10.61 1.75 -14.22
N PRO A 121 10.64 0.43 -14.49
CA PRO A 121 10.08 -0.54 -13.55
C PRO A 121 10.65 -0.37 -12.14
N GLY A 122 9.78 -0.38 -11.15
CA GLY A 122 10.14 -0.13 -9.76
C GLY A 122 9.65 -1.21 -8.80
N ALA A 123 10.07 -1.08 -7.54
CA ALA A 123 9.78 -2.02 -6.47
C ALA A 123 8.65 -1.51 -5.54
N ASP A 124 7.56 -1.02 -6.12
CA ASP A 124 6.39 -0.54 -5.38
C ASP A 124 6.65 0.73 -4.54
N LEU A 125 7.34 1.69 -5.14
CA LEU A 125 7.67 2.97 -4.50
C LEU A 125 6.61 4.05 -4.73
N ALA A 126 5.54 3.74 -5.48
CA ALA A 126 4.49 4.67 -5.91
C ALA A 126 5.06 5.94 -6.60
N ASN A 127 6.12 5.77 -7.37
CA ASN A 127 6.80 6.86 -8.09
C ASN A 127 6.30 7.08 -9.52
N TYR A 128 5.33 6.29 -9.95
CA TYR A 128 4.67 6.44 -11.25
C TYR A 128 3.63 7.57 -11.24
N ALA A 129 3.24 8.02 -12.44
CA ALA A 129 2.26 9.07 -12.61
C ALA A 129 0.90 8.68 -12.00
N LEU A 130 0.23 9.62 -11.34
CA LEU A 130 -1.05 9.45 -10.65
C LEU A 130 -2.11 8.72 -11.48
N ASP A 131 -2.15 8.93 -12.79
CA ASP A 131 -3.15 8.35 -13.68
C ASP A 131 -2.76 6.95 -14.22
N ARG A 132 -1.63 6.38 -13.79
CA ARG A 132 -1.13 5.10 -14.31
C ARG A 132 -2.04 3.94 -13.94
N VAL A 133 -2.36 3.77 -12.65
CA VAL A 133 -3.28 2.72 -12.18
C VAL A 133 -4.70 2.92 -12.75
N PRO A 134 -5.27 4.15 -12.77
CA PRO A 134 -6.54 4.41 -13.45
C PRO A 134 -6.58 4.01 -14.92
N LYS A 135 -5.55 4.32 -15.71
CA LYS A 135 -5.43 3.95 -17.13
C LYS A 135 -5.37 2.44 -17.33
N GLU A 136 -4.60 1.75 -16.50
CA GLU A 136 -4.49 0.30 -16.53
C GLU A 136 -5.82 -0.37 -16.19
N GLY A 137 -6.49 0.06 -15.13
CA GLY A 137 -7.83 -0.41 -14.78
C GLY A 137 -8.85 -0.14 -15.88
N GLY A 138 -8.77 1.03 -16.52
CA GLY A 138 -9.58 1.35 -17.69
C GLY A 138 -9.37 0.39 -18.87
N ALA A 139 -8.15 -0.13 -19.06
CA ALA A 139 -7.89 -1.15 -20.08
C ALA A 139 -8.57 -2.48 -19.72
N TRP A 140 -8.54 -2.89 -18.44
CA TRP A 140 -9.26 -4.09 -17.97
C TRP A 140 -10.77 -3.94 -18.13
N VAL A 141 -11.31 -2.79 -17.73
CA VAL A 141 -12.74 -2.48 -17.90
C VAL A 141 -13.16 -2.59 -19.36
N ARG A 142 -12.40 -2.00 -20.30
CA ARG A 142 -12.71 -2.11 -21.73
C ARG A 142 -12.71 -3.56 -22.22
N ALA A 143 -11.74 -4.37 -21.79
CA ALA A 143 -11.68 -5.78 -22.16
C ALA A 143 -12.89 -6.58 -21.64
N LEU A 144 -13.28 -6.36 -20.38
CA LEU A 144 -14.45 -7.02 -19.78
C LEU A 144 -15.76 -6.59 -20.44
N LEU A 145 -15.95 -5.30 -20.70
CA LEU A 145 -17.14 -4.79 -21.41
C LEU A 145 -17.23 -5.32 -22.84
N HIS A 146 -16.10 -5.42 -23.54
CA HIS A 146 -16.06 -6.03 -24.88
C HIS A 146 -16.49 -7.51 -24.83
N GLN A 147 -16.03 -8.27 -23.84
CA GLN A 147 -16.46 -9.67 -23.67
C GLN A 147 -17.95 -9.78 -23.34
N ASP A 148 -18.51 -8.82 -22.60
CA ASP A 148 -19.96 -8.74 -22.39
C ASP A 148 -20.71 -8.52 -23.72
N GLU A 149 -20.26 -7.62 -24.57
CA GLU A 149 -20.81 -7.36 -25.91
C GLU A 149 -20.75 -8.62 -26.80
N VAL A 150 -19.59 -9.29 -26.84
CA VAL A 150 -19.38 -10.55 -27.58
C VAL A 150 -20.35 -11.62 -27.09
N GLN A 151 -20.40 -11.85 -25.78
CA GLN A 151 -21.29 -12.81 -25.15
C GLN A 151 -22.77 -12.48 -25.47
N ARG A 152 -23.20 -11.24 -25.27
CA ARG A 152 -24.57 -10.79 -25.53
C ARG A 152 -24.94 -11.01 -26.99
N SER A 153 -24.07 -10.62 -27.93
CA SER A 153 -24.27 -10.79 -29.37
C SER A 153 -24.38 -12.27 -29.78
N ASN A 154 -23.70 -13.18 -29.08
CA ASN A 154 -23.84 -14.61 -29.30
C ASN A 154 -25.16 -15.13 -28.71
N ARG A 155 -25.45 -14.78 -27.45
CA ARG A 155 -26.59 -15.29 -26.68
C ARG A 155 -27.94 -14.89 -27.24
N ILE A 156 -28.08 -13.70 -27.86
CA ILE A 156 -29.34 -13.26 -28.48
C ILE A 156 -29.76 -14.17 -29.66
N ARG A 157 -28.83 -14.90 -30.24
CA ARG A 157 -29.04 -15.84 -31.34
C ARG A 157 -29.25 -17.29 -30.89
N MET A 158 -29.10 -17.57 -29.60
CA MET A 158 -29.30 -18.90 -29.02
C MET A 158 -30.79 -19.16 -28.76
N THR A 159 -31.17 -20.42 -28.86
CA THR A 159 -32.47 -20.90 -28.36
C THR A 159 -32.49 -20.82 -26.81
N SER A 160 -33.69 -20.84 -26.22
CA SER A 160 -33.82 -20.89 -24.75
C SER A 160 -33.08 -22.09 -24.12
N LEU A 161 -33.09 -23.24 -24.79
CA LEU A 161 -32.41 -24.45 -24.34
C LEU A 161 -30.88 -24.24 -24.35
N GLN A 162 -30.33 -23.67 -25.42
CA GLN A 162 -28.90 -23.34 -25.51
C GLN A 162 -28.48 -22.36 -24.40
N ARG A 163 -29.26 -21.29 -24.16
CA ARG A 163 -28.97 -20.32 -23.10
C ARG A 163 -28.99 -20.96 -21.71
N LYS A 164 -29.91 -21.90 -21.43
CA LYS A 164 -29.96 -22.64 -20.17
C LYS A 164 -28.73 -23.53 -19.97
N LYS A 165 -28.24 -24.17 -21.04
CA LYS A 165 -27.04 -25.03 -21.00
C LYS A 165 -25.72 -24.25 -20.89
N THR A 166 -25.72 -22.98 -21.29
CA THR A 166 -24.55 -22.11 -21.27
C THR A 166 -24.88 -20.85 -20.46
N PRO A 167 -24.74 -20.87 -19.14
CA PRO A 167 -24.99 -19.69 -18.29
C PRO A 167 -24.17 -18.49 -18.75
N ALA A 168 -24.71 -17.30 -18.55
CA ALA A 168 -23.97 -16.07 -18.84
C ALA A 168 -22.89 -15.84 -17.79
N ILE A 169 -21.72 -15.43 -18.26
CA ILE A 169 -20.64 -14.95 -17.42
C ILE A 169 -20.91 -13.48 -17.09
N GLU A 170 -20.60 -13.09 -15.89
CA GLU A 170 -20.93 -11.74 -15.39
C GLU A 170 -19.76 -10.77 -15.56
N PHE A 171 -19.53 -10.32 -16.80
CA PHE A 171 -18.49 -9.36 -17.15
C PHE A 171 -18.84 -7.91 -16.80
N ASN A 172 -20.13 -7.57 -16.75
CA ASN A 172 -20.62 -6.21 -16.60
C ASN A 172 -21.62 -6.09 -15.43
N PRO A 173 -21.45 -5.16 -14.49
CA PRO A 173 -20.33 -4.21 -14.42
C PRO A 173 -19.03 -4.86 -13.90
N PRO A 174 -17.85 -4.44 -14.41
CA PRO A 174 -16.56 -4.89 -13.90
C PRO A 174 -16.36 -4.46 -12.45
N MET A 175 -16.05 -5.39 -11.54
CA MET A 175 -15.78 -5.08 -10.14
C MET A 175 -14.27 -5.17 -9.89
N ILE A 176 -13.63 -4.01 -9.69
CA ILE A 176 -12.18 -3.87 -9.51
C ILE A 176 -11.92 -2.98 -8.30
N ILE A 177 -11.11 -3.45 -7.35
CA ILE A 177 -10.55 -2.62 -6.27
C ILE A 177 -9.10 -2.28 -6.65
N PRO A 178 -8.85 -1.02 -7.06
CA PRO A 178 -7.52 -0.58 -7.47
C PRO A 178 -6.73 0.00 -6.31
N ASP A 179 -5.41 -0.04 -6.46
CA ASP A 179 -4.44 0.60 -5.60
C ASP A 179 -4.43 2.12 -5.80
N GLY A 180 -4.60 2.86 -4.73
CA GLY A 180 -4.41 4.30 -4.66
C GLY A 180 -3.11 4.67 -3.96
N ASP A 181 -2.30 3.68 -3.55
CA ASP A 181 -1.07 3.88 -2.77
C ASP A 181 -1.31 4.84 -1.59
N THR A 182 -0.44 5.82 -1.43
CA THR A 182 -0.56 6.89 -0.41
C THR A 182 -1.49 8.05 -0.84
N GLY A 183 -2.16 7.94 -2.00
CA GLY A 183 -2.94 9.01 -2.61
C GLY A 183 -2.12 9.97 -3.48
N HIS A 184 -0.83 9.70 -3.70
CA HIS A 184 0.12 10.48 -4.51
C HIS A 184 0.34 11.94 -4.04
N GLY A 185 -0.09 12.29 -2.84
CA GLY A 185 0.07 13.64 -2.27
C GLY A 185 -1.10 14.03 -1.37
N GLY A 186 -1.37 15.33 -1.26
CA GLY A 186 -2.48 15.86 -0.47
C GLY A 186 -3.84 15.73 -1.17
N GLU A 187 -4.85 16.40 -0.61
CA GLU A 187 -6.26 16.27 -0.98
C GLU A 187 -6.54 16.47 -2.48
N HIS A 188 -5.88 17.42 -3.13
CA HIS A 188 -6.06 17.66 -4.57
C HIS A 188 -5.56 16.50 -5.43
N HIS A 189 -4.52 15.77 -4.99
CA HIS A 189 -4.04 14.57 -5.69
C HIS A 189 -5.03 13.43 -5.53
N ILE A 190 -5.53 13.20 -4.32
CA ILE A 190 -6.52 12.15 -4.03
C ILE A 190 -7.84 12.44 -4.78
N ARG A 191 -8.29 13.69 -4.78
CA ARG A 191 -9.43 14.13 -5.58
C ARG A 191 -9.25 13.75 -7.06
N ASN A 192 -8.11 14.09 -7.64
CA ASN A 192 -7.82 13.80 -9.05
C ASN A 192 -7.70 12.29 -9.31
N LEU A 193 -7.09 11.54 -8.39
CA LEU A 193 -6.95 10.10 -8.48
C LEU A 193 -8.32 9.41 -8.52
N VAL A 194 -9.21 9.73 -7.57
CA VAL A 194 -10.58 9.19 -7.54
C VAL A 194 -11.35 9.58 -8.80
N LYS A 195 -11.25 10.85 -9.24
CA LYS A 195 -11.85 11.30 -10.49
C LYS A 195 -11.38 10.45 -11.67
N LYS A 196 -10.07 10.18 -11.78
CA LYS A 196 -9.52 9.34 -12.85
C LYS A 196 -10.00 7.90 -12.78
N PHE A 197 -10.16 7.31 -11.60
CA PHE A 197 -10.77 5.99 -11.47
C PHE A 197 -12.21 5.98 -11.98
N VAL A 198 -13.04 6.92 -11.55
CA VAL A 198 -14.44 7.01 -11.97
C VAL A 198 -14.59 7.26 -13.48
N GLU A 199 -13.79 8.16 -14.06
CA GLU A 199 -13.72 8.39 -15.51
C GLU A 199 -13.33 7.11 -16.28
N ASN A 200 -12.50 6.25 -15.69
CA ASN A 200 -12.16 4.93 -16.21
C ASN A 200 -13.16 3.82 -15.80
N LYS A 201 -14.35 4.21 -15.32
CA LYS A 201 -15.47 3.33 -14.99
C LYS A 201 -15.23 2.41 -13.79
N ILE A 202 -14.37 2.83 -12.86
CA ILE A 202 -14.02 2.09 -11.64
C ILE A 202 -14.66 2.79 -10.44
N GLY A 203 -15.37 2.04 -9.61
CA GLY A 203 -16.11 2.56 -8.47
C GLY A 203 -15.50 2.16 -7.11
N ALA A 204 -14.19 2.02 -7.02
CA ALA A 204 -13.52 1.68 -5.78
C ALA A 204 -12.09 2.26 -5.72
N ILE A 205 -11.51 2.26 -4.53
CA ILE A 205 -10.10 2.61 -4.27
C ILE A 205 -9.66 2.03 -2.94
N HIS A 206 -8.39 1.62 -2.79
CA HIS A 206 -7.77 1.52 -1.49
C HIS A 206 -6.68 2.58 -1.31
N ILE A 207 -6.50 3.05 -0.06
CA ILE A 207 -5.52 4.07 0.31
C ILE A 207 -4.83 3.63 1.61
N GLU A 208 -3.51 3.82 1.69
CA GLU A 208 -2.69 3.43 2.83
C GLU A 208 -2.17 4.63 3.63
N ASP A 209 -1.79 4.37 4.89
CA ASP A 209 -1.27 5.36 5.84
C ASP A 209 0.25 5.54 5.79
N GLN A 210 0.94 4.99 4.79
CA GLN A 210 2.35 5.29 4.60
C GLN A 210 2.58 6.73 4.13
N ARG A 211 3.75 7.28 4.45
CA ARG A 211 4.17 8.60 4.00
C ARG A 211 4.60 8.56 2.53
N GLY A 212 4.01 9.43 1.71
CA GLY A 212 4.43 9.61 0.32
C GLY A 212 5.90 10.07 0.22
N GLY A 213 6.59 9.62 -0.83
CA GLY A 213 8.00 9.92 -1.07
C GLY A 213 8.99 9.02 -0.32
N CYS A 214 8.55 8.29 0.68
CA CYS A 214 9.33 7.21 1.33
C CYS A 214 8.51 5.93 1.53
N LYS A 215 7.43 5.78 0.76
CA LYS A 215 6.61 4.58 0.70
C LYS A 215 7.45 3.40 0.21
N VAL A 216 7.26 2.25 0.85
CA VAL A 216 7.87 0.97 0.46
C VAL A 216 6.80 -0.10 0.37
N CYS A 217 7.09 -1.22 -0.31
CA CYS A 217 6.18 -2.36 -0.33
C CYS A 217 5.83 -2.83 1.08
N GLY A 218 4.58 -3.22 1.31
CA GLY A 218 4.07 -3.62 2.62
C GLY A 218 4.88 -4.69 3.35
N HIS A 219 5.68 -5.48 2.63
CA HIS A 219 6.56 -6.53 3.17
C HIS A 219 8.03 -6.11 3.30
N GLN A 220 8.35 -4.85 3.00
CA GLN A 220 9.68 -4.27 3.23
C GLN A 220 9.76 -3.62 4.62
N GLY A 221 10.98 -3.44 5.14
CA GLY A 221 11.23 -2.85 6.45
C GLY A 221 11.19 -1.31 6.44
N GLN A 222 11.22 -0.73 7.66
CA GLN A 222 11.37 0.71 7.90
C GLN A 222 10.27 1.59 7.26
N LYS A 223 9.03 1.16 7.37
CA LYS A 223 7.88 1.95 6.94
C LYS A 223 7.72 3.19 7.82
N VAL A 224 7.40 4.32 7.17
CA VAL A 224 7.08 5.59 7.82
C VAL A 224 5.61 5.89 7.62
N LEU A 225 4.87 6.08 8.70
CA LEU A 225 3.45 6.43 8.67
C LEU A 225 3.25 7.95 8.62
N VAL A 226 2.11 8.36 8.09
CA VAL A 226 1.54 9.69 8.36
C VAL A 226 0.71 9.65 9.65
N SER A 227 0.35 10.82 10.20
CA SER A 227 -0.52 10.88 11.37
C SER A 227 -1.90 10.26 11.11
N THR A 228 -2.57 9.86 12.20
CA THR A 228 -3.95 9.36 12.14
C THR A 228 -4.91 10.39 11.53
N ALA A 229 -4.69 11.69 11.79
CA ALA A 229 -5.49 12.76 11.19
C ALA A 229 -5.32 12.81 9.66
N GLU A 230 -4.09 12.67 9.17
CA GLU A 230 -3.79 12.71 7.73
C GLU A 230 -4.44 11.55 6.98
N ILE A 231 -4.37 10.31 7.48
CA ILE A 231 -5.04 9.19 6.78
C ILE A 231 -6.57 9.35 6.79
N ILE A 232 -7.16 9.87 7.86
CA ILE A 232 -8.59 10.19 7.89
C ILE A 232 -8.93 11.25 6.84
N ALA A 233 -8.12 12.30 6.72
CA ALA A 233 -8.30 13.34 5.70
C ALA A 233 -8.23 12.76 4.27
N ARG A 234 -7.30 11.82 4.01
CA ARG A 234 -7.20 11.11 2.74
C ARG A 234 -8.47 10.32 2.41
N LEU A 235 -8.97 9.53 3.38
CA LEU A 235 -10.18 8.72 3.20
C LEU A 235 -11.42 9.59 2.99
N ASN A 236 -11.56 10.66 3.79
CA ASN A 236 -12.66 11.62 3.63
C ASN A 236 -12.60 12.35 2.29
N THR A 237 -11.40 12.72 1.80
CA THR A 237 -11.22 13.33 0.48
C THR A 237 -11.67 12.39 -0.64
N ALA A 238 -11.32 11.11 -0.55
CA ALA A 238 -11.80 10.12 -1.51
C ALA A 238 -13.33 10.00 -1.49
N ARG A 239 -13.94 9.97 -0.30
CA ARG A 239 -15.40 9.95 -0.13
C ARG A 239 -16.05 11.19 -0.71
N LEU A 240 -15.53 12.36 -0.41
CA LEU A 240 -16.03 13.65 -0.95
C LEU A 240 -16.04 13.65 -2.48
N GLN A 241 -14.98 13.16 -3.12
CA GLN A 241 -14.93 13.12 -4.58
C GLN A 241 -15.91 12.10 -5.16
N PHE A 242 -16.10 10.93 -4.54
CA PHE A 242 -17.13 9.98 -4.94
C PHE A 242 -18.54 10.57 -4.77
N ASP A 243 -18.83 11.27 -3.68
CA ASP A 243 -20.11 11.91 -3.43
C ASP A 243 -20.38 13.04 -4.45
N ALA A 244 -19.36 13.84 -4.79
CA ALA A 244 -19.46 14.86 -5.83
C ALA A 244 -19.83 14.27 -7.20
N MET A 245 -19.30 13.09 -7.54
CA MET A 245 -19.55 12.38 -8.80
C MET A 245 -20.79 11.46 -8.76
N LYS A 246 -21.53 11.41 -7.65
CA LYS A 246 -22.71 10.55 -7.45
C LYS A 246 -22.39 9.06 -7.67
N VAL A 247 -21.22 8.61 -7.25
CA VAL A 247 -20.80 7.21 -7.29
C VAL A 247 -20.71 6.67 -5.86
N PRO A 248 -21.38 5.56 -5.49
CA PRO A 248 -21.33 4.99 -4.13
C PRO A 248 -20.02 4.20 -3.92
N GLY A 249 -18.89 4.87 -4.15
CA GLY A 249 -17.56 4.27 -4.22
C GLY A 249 -17.22 3.42 -3.00
N VAL A 250 -16.58 2.28 -3.23
CA VAL A 250 -16.05 1.41 -2.18
C VAL A 250 -14.65 1.88 -1.81
N ILE A 251 -14.44 2.20 -0.55
CA ILE A 251 -13.14 2.64 -0.01
C ILE A 251 -12.60 1.56 0.91
N VAL A 252 -11.37 1.12 0.65
CA VAL A 252 -10.61 0.23 1.52
C VAL A 252 -9.51 1.04 2.20
N ALA A 253 -9.55 1.15 3.51
CA ALA A 253 -8.51 1.80 4.30
C ALA A 253 -7.45 0.77 4.69
N ARG A 254 -6.20 1.00 4.27
CA ARG A 254 -5.06 0.15 4.63
C ARG A 254 -4.22 0.81 5.70
N THR A 255 -3.82 0.03 6.72
CA THR A 255 -2.78 0.43 7.66
C THR A 255 -1.57 -0.48 7.59
N ASP A 256 -0.40 0.13 7.56
CA ASP A 256 0.90 -0.51 7.65
C ASP A 256 1.50 -0.44 9.07
N ALA A 257 0.72 0.01 10.06
CA ALA A 257 1.17 0.27 11.43
C ALA A 257 1.72 -0.97 12.15
N HIS A 258 1.35 -2.19 11.71
CA HIS A 258 1.85 -3.42 12.31
C HIS A 258 3.38 -3.56 12.24
N ASP A 259 3.96 -3.20 11.10
CA ASP A 259 5.39 -3.33 10.85
C ASP A 259 6.09 -1.97 10.66
N ALA A 260 5.41 -0.88 10.98
CA ALA A 260 5.98 0.46 10.87
C ALA A 260 6.99 0.72 12.01
N THR A 261 8.00 1.52 11.68
CA THR A 261 9.10 1.85 12.61
C THR A 261 9.20 3.33 12.92
N ALA A 262 8.49 4.17 12.16
CA ALA A 262 8.49 5.61 12.35
C ALA A 262 7.16 6.25 11.93
N ILE A 263 6.92 7.47 12.43
CA ILE A 263 5.85 8.36 12.02
C ILE A 263 6.44 9.72 11.66
N ASP A 264 5.85 10.40 10.68
CA ASP A 264 6.39 11.67 10.18
C ASP A 264 6.12 12.86 11.11
N THR A 265 5.01 12.84 11.84
CA THR A 265 4.63 13.89 12.81
C THR A 265 3.88 13.30 14.01
N VAL A 266 3.81 14.07 15.09
CA VAL A 266 3.09 13.74 16.34
C VAL A 266 1.98 14.75 16.63
N ASP A 267 1.35 15.29 15.59
CA ASP A 267 0.28 16.27 15.70
C ASP A 267 -1.08 15.67 16.09
N ASP A 268 -1.25 14.35 15.97
CA ASP A 268 -2.47 13.64 16.38
C ASP A 268 -2.25 12.90 17.71
N GLU A 269 -3.04 13.25 18.70
CA GLU A 269 -2.93 12.70 20.05
C GLU A 269 -3.14 11.18 20.11
N ARG A 270 -3.86 10.60 19.14
CA ARG A 270 -4.09 9.14 19.04
C ARG A 270 -2.81 8.36 18.74
N ASP A 271 -1.79 9.03 18.17
CA ASP A 271 -0.49 8.44 17.85
C ASP A 271 0.50 8.52 19.01
N HIS A 272 0.32 9.44 19.96
CA HIS A 272 1.22 9.70 21.09
C HIS A 272 1.57 8.44 21.92
N PRO A 273 0.62 7.53 22.21
CA PRO A 273 0.92 6.35 23.01
C PRO A 273 1.97 5.40 22.41
N PHE A 274 2.18 5.48 21.10
CA PHE A 274 3.06 4.60 20.35
C PHE A 274 4.43 5.20 20.04
N VAL A 275 4.65 6.47 20.40
CA VAL A 275 5.91 7.17 20.12
C VAL A 275 6.95 6.83 21.18
N TYR A 276 8.18 6.55 20.75
CA TYR A 276 9.31 6.38 21.64
C TYR A 276 9.92 7.73 22.04
N GLY A 277 10.31 7.84 23.30
CA GLY A 277 11.09 8.96 23.82
C GLY A 277 12.31 8.48 24.62
N ALA A 278 13.30 9.35 24.75
CA ALA A 278 14.45 9.14 25.60
C ALA A 278 14.08 9.45 27.07
N THR A 279 14.50 8.59 27.99
CA THR A 279 14.26 8.74 29.44
C THR A 279 15.47 9.28 30.20
N HIS A 280 16.61 9.37 29.55
CA HIS A 280 17.85 9.91 30.15
C HIS A 280 18.11 11.33 29.65
N ARG A 281 18.23 12.26 30.60
CA ARG A 281 18.34 13.71 30.31
C ARG A 281 19.64 14.10 29.59
N ASP A 282 20.72 13.41 29.88
CA ASP A 282 22.06 13.77 29.40
C ASP A 282 22.42 13.06 28.08
N ILE A 283 21.44 12.54 27.36
CA ILE A 283 21.67 11.90 26.06
C ILE A 283 21.74 12.96 24.95
N VAL A 284 22.67 12.77 24.04
CA VAL A 284 22.80 13.61 22.84
C VAL A 284 21.75 13.20 21.80
N PRO A 285 21.10 14.12 21.06
CA PRO A 285 20.14 13.77 20.02
C PRO A 285 20.70 12.75 19.02
N PHE A 286 19.94 11.72 18.70
CA PHE A 286 20.38 10.62 17.81
C PHE A 286 20.88 11.14 16.46
N LYS A 287 20.20 12.09 15.86
CA LYS A 287 20.61 12.74 14.61
C LYS A 287 22.04 13.30 14.70
N ASN A 288 22.39 13.96 15.81
CA ASN A 288 23.71 14.58 15.98
C ASN A 288 24.81 13.49 16.08
N VAL A 289 24.52 12.41 16.79
CA VAL A 289 25.44 11.26 16.92
C VAL A 289 25.68 10.60 15.57
N ASN A 290 24.62 10.37 14.81
CA ASN A 290 24.68 9.78 13.47
C ASN A 290 25.54 10.63 12.52
N LEU A 291 25.31 11.94 12.50
CA LEU A 291 26.07 12.86 11.66
C LEU A 291 27.53 13.00 12.10
N ALA A 292 27.81 12.88 13.40
CA ALA A 292 29.19 12.89 13.90
C ALA A 292 29.98 11.66 13.44
N VAL A 293 29.35 10.49 13.35
CA VAL A 293 29.98 9.28 12.77
C VAL A 293 30.31 9.51 11.30
N ILE A 294 29.33 9.95 10.50
CA ILE A 294 29.49 10.21 9.06
C ILE A 294 30.61 11.24 8.83
N ARG A 295 30.66 12.30 9.62
CA ARG A 295 31.71 13.32 9.53
C ARG A 295 33.10 12.74 9.77
N LYS A 296 33.27 11.83 10.74
CA LYS A 296 34.57 11.21 10.98
C LYS A 296 35.08 10.39 9.80
N PHE A 297 34.22 9.62 9.15
CA PHE A 297 34.59 8.93 7.91
C PHE A 297 34.96 9.90 6.81
N TYR A 298 34.23 11.01 6.66
CA TYR A 298 34.49 12.03 5.66
C TYR A 298 35.84 12.75 5.90
N GLU A 299 36.17 13.08 7.15
CA GLU A 299 37.43 13.73 7.54
C GLU A 299 38.63 12.83 7.25
N GLU A 300 38.49 11.50 7.38
CA GLU A 300 39.51 10.50 7.03
C GLU A 300 39.66 10.28 5.51
N GLY A 301 38.97 11.03 4.68
CA GLY A 301 39.13 11.04 3.22
C GLY A 301 38.12 10.20 2.45
N PHE A 302 37.11 9.60 3.08
CA PHE A 302 36.03 8.86 2.43
C PHE A 302 35.01 9.85 1.84
N ARG A 303 35.33 10.39 0.66
CA ARG A 303 34.56 11.46 -0.01
C ARG A 303 33.24 10.99 -0.62
N GLU A 304 33.03 9.69 -0.73
CA GLU A 304 31.77 9.04 -1.09
C GLU A 304 30.72 9.22 0.00
N ILE A 305 31.14 9.52 1.24
CA ILE A 305 30.27 9.71 2.41
C ILE A 305 30.13 11.21 2.67
N ASN A 306 29.18 11.87 2.05
CA ASN A 306 28.97 13.30 2.18
C ASN A 306 27.63 13.71 2.79
N GLY A 307 26.92 12.78 3.43
CA GLY A 307 25.59 13.01 4.03
C GLY A 307 25.57 14.16 5.04
N HIS A 308 26.68 14.41 5.77
CA HIS A 308 26.80 15.54 6.70
C HIS A 308 26.77 16.91 6.00
N LEU A 309 27.01 16.98 4.69
CA LEU A 309 26.90 18.22 3.92
C LEU A 309 25.45 18.61 3.68
N LEU A 310 24.54 17.64 3.61
CA LEU A 310 23.10 17.82 3.48
C LEU A 310 22.44 18.14 4.83
N HIS A 311 22.85 17.41 5.88
CA HIS A 311 22.26 17.48 7.21
C HIS A 311 23.28 18.08 8.20
N ARG A 312 23.57 19.38 8.06
CA ARG A 312 24.51 20.07 8.95
C ARG A 312 23.93 20.31 10.34
N ILE A 313 24.78 20.16 11.34
CA ILE A 313 24.58 20.60 12.71
C ILE A 313 25.68 21.60 13.09
N SER A 314 25.54 22.32 14.21
CA SER A 314 26.57 23.26 14.67
C SER A 314 27.86 22.54 15.04
N GLU A 315 28.99 23.25 15.02
CA GLU A 315 30.28 22.70 15.48
C GLU A 315 30.23 22.27 16.95
N GLU A 316 29.47 22.99 17.78
CA GLU A 316 29.24 22.61 19.17
C GLU A 316 28.49 21.27 19.28
N ALA A 317 27.44 21.09 18.46
CA ALA A 317 26.71 19.80 18.40
C ALA A 317 27.60 18.65 17.93
N TYR A 318 28.47 18.86 16.95
CA TYR A 318 29.47 17.85 16.54
C TYR A 318 30.43 17.51 17.66
N LYS A 319 30.94 18.53 18.37
CA LYS A 319 31.85 18.34 19.51
C LYS A 319 31.17 17.52 20.61
N THR A 320 29.96 17.92 21.01
CA THR A 320 29.18 17.22 22.05
C THR A 320 28.89 15.76 21.65
N ALA A 321 28.49 15.52 20.39
CA ALA A 321 28.28 14.17 19.90
C ALA A 321 29.56 13.35 19.84
N GLY A 322 30.69 13.96 19.45
CA GLY A 322 32.03 13.33 19.47
C GLY A 322 32.48 12.96 20.88
N GLU A 323 32.25 13.80 21.86
CA GLU A 323 32.53 13.53 23.29
C GLU A 323 31.67 12.37 23.80
N TRP A 324 30.37 12.32 23.43
CA TRP A 324 29.50 11.22 23.76
C TRP A 324 29.99 9.89 23.13
N LEU A 325 30.33 9.89 21.83
CA LEU A 325 30.92 8.71 21.17
C LEU A 325 32.19 8.19 21.87
N LYS A 326 33.02 9.10 22.38
CA LYS A 326 34.23 8.77 23.14
C LYS A 326 33.86 8.17 24.50
N LYS A 327 32.95 8.79 25.23
CA LYS A 327 32.45 8.33 26.54
C LYS A 327 31.89 6.92 26.46
N GLU A 328 31.11 6.62 25.42
CA GLU A 328 30.48 5.31 25.20
C GLU A 328 31.44 4.29 24.52
N HIS A 329 32.73 4.59 24.41
CA HIS A 329 33.74 3.76 23.77
C HIS A 329 33.51 3.38 22.30
N LEU A 330 32.64 4.11 21.62
CA LEU A 330 32.28 3.89 20.19
C LEU A 330 33.34 4.40 19.22
N THR A 331 34.21 5.33 19.66
CA THR A 331 35.33 5.87 18.86
C THR A 331 36.24 4.74 18.37
N LYS A 332 36.51 3.74 19.22
CA LYS A 332 37.34 2.57 18.86
C LYS A 332 36.69 1.79 17.69
N ARG A 333 35.38 1.56 17.73
CA ARG A 333 34.65 0.87 16.68
C ARG A 333 34.68 1.63 15.33
N ILE A 334 34.59 2.96 15.40
CA ILE A 334 34.70 3.83 14.22
C ILE A 334 36.13 3.74 13.65
N THR A 335 37.17 3.81 14.51
CA THR A 335 38.58 3.70 14.08
C THR A 335 38.86 2.34 13.45
N GLU A 336 38.42 1.24 14.07
CA GLU A 336 38.57 -0.12 13.52
C GLU A 336 37.90 -0.26 12.15
N GLY A 337 36.73 0.35 11.96
CA GLY A 337 36.04 0.41 10.65
C GLY A 337 36.86 1.16 9.61
N ILE A 338 37.38 2.33 9.97
CA ILE A 338 38.26 3.15 9.12
C ILE A 338 39.54 2.40 8.76
N GLU A 339 40.19 1.76 9.73
CA GLU A 339 41.41 0.95 9.53
C GLU A 339 41.15 -0.22 8.57
N LYS A 340 40.00 -0.89 8.70
CA LYS A 340 39.58 -1.96 7.77
C LYS A 340 39.52 -1.46 6.32
N ILE A 341 38.85 -0.33 6.10
CA ILE A 341 38.73 0.26 4.75
C ILE A 341 40.13 0.69 4.23
N ASN A 342 40.93 1.33 5.07
CA ASN A 342 42.28 1.77 4.71
C ASN A 342 43.21 0.60 4.35
N LYS A 343 43.06 -0.55 5.00
CA LYS A 343 43.81 -1.78 4.68
C LYS A 343 43.48 -2.26 3.26
N GLU A 344 42.22 -2.29 2.90
CA GLU A 344 41.78 -2.64 1.54
C GLU A 344 42.24 -1.57 0.51
N ALA A 345 42.14 -0.29 0.87
CA ALA A 345 42.61 0.81 0.02
C ALA A 345 44.12 0.80 -0.22
N ALA A 346 44.90 0.31 0.74
CA ALA A 346 46.36 0.15 0.61
C ALA A 346 46.71 -0.91 -0.45
N ALA A 347 45.92 -1.97 -0.60
CA ALA A 347 46.10 -2.95 -1.67
C ALA A 347 45.89 -2.31 -3.04
N LEU A 348 44.86 -1.50 -3.21
CA LEU A 348 44.60 -0.74 -4.45
C LEU A 348 45.75 0.24 -4.79
N LYS A 349 46.28 0.93 -3.78
CA LYS A 349 47.39 1.86 -3.95
C LYS A 349 48.68 1.14 -4.42
N ARG A 350 48.97 -0.03 -3.87
CA ARG A 350 50.10 -0.89 -4.32
C ARG A 350 49.86 -1.35 -5.77
N LEU A 351 48.69 -1.79 -6.11
CA LEU A 351 48.36 -2.25 -7.45
C LEU A 351 48.47 -1.11 -8.48
N ARG A 352 48.02 0.10 -8.15
CA ARG A 352 48.18 1.32 -8.99
C ARG A 352 49.66 1.67 -9.18
N GLN A 353 50.52 1.51 -8.20
CA GLN A 353 51.96 1.73 -8.34
C GLN A 353 52.60 0.69 -9.27
N GLN A 354 52.27 -0.60 -9.11
CA GLN A 354 52.73 -1.67 -10.00
C GLN A 354 52.28 -1.46 -11.45
N ALA A 355 51.03 -1.00 -11.66
CA ALA A 355 50.49 -0.68 -12.96
C ALA A 355 51.28 0.42 -13.71
N ARG A 356 51.82 1.40 -12.99
CA ARG A 356 52.62 2.48 -13.58
C ARG A 356 53.96 2.03 -14.13
N HIS A 357 54.46 0.90 -13.65
CA HIS A 357 55.78 0.37 -14.01
C HIS A 357 55.76 -0.76 -15.04
N GLN A 358 54.62 -1.31 -15.41
CA GLN A 358 54.49 -2.38 -16.39
C GLN A 358 53.95 -1.89 -17.73
N ARG A 359 54.73 -2.04 -18.82
CA ARG A 359 54.36 -1.68 -20.20
C ARG A 359 53.47 -2.74 -20.92
N THR A 360 53.39 -3.95 -20.40
CA THR A 360 52.64 -5.08 -21.02
C THR A 360 51.59 -5.60 -20.06
N GLY A 361 50.38 -5.90 -20.60
CA GLY A 361 49.26 -6.45 -19.77
C GLY A 361 48.23 -5.43 -19.31
N GLN A 362 48.17 -4.24 -19.92
CA GLN A 362 47.31 -3.12 -19.48
C GLN A 362 45.80 -3.46 -19.33
N ARG A 363 45.25 -4.40 -20.10
CA ARG A 363 43.81 -4.72 -20.05
C ARG A 363 43.44 -5.48 -18.76
N LYS A 364 44.15 -6.58 -18.49
CA LYS A 364 43.93 -7.37 -17.26
C LYS A 364 44.13 -6.53 -15.99
N PHE A 365 45.13 -5.67 -16.03
CA PHE A 365 45.46 -4.78 -14.92
C PHE A 365 44.40 -3.70 -14.67
N ARG A 366 43.76 -3.17 -15.76
CA ARG A 366 42.63 -2.23 -15.66
C ARG A 366 41.38 -2.91 -15.07
N GLU A 367 41.15 -4.16 -15.47
CA GLU A 367 40.03 -4.95 -14.94
C GLU A 367 40.22 -5.25 -13.44
N GLU A 368 41.43 -5.61 -13.02
CA GLU A 368 41.75 -5.82 -11.60
C GLU A 368 41.64 -4.52 -10.77
N LEU A 369 42.11 -3.39 -11.30
CA LEU A 369 41.98 -2.08 -10.66
C LEU A 369 40.51 -1.68 -10.49
N ALA A 370 39.71 -1.80 -11.55
CA ALA A 370 38.29 -1.48 -11.51
C ALA A 370 37.55 -2.36 -10.50
N THR A 371 37.88 -3.66 -10.46
CA THR A 371 37.29 -4.60 -9.49
C THR A 371 37.61 -4.19 -8.05
N LEU A 372 38.89 -3.86 -7.78
CA LEU A 372 39.30 -3.42 -6.44
C LEU A 372 38.68 -2.07 -6.04
N GLU A 373 38.53 -1.13 -6.98
CA GLU A 373 37.84 0.14 -6.72
C GLU A 373 36.39 -0.06 -6.33
N ILE A 374 35.65 -0.96 -7.03
CA ILE A 374 34.28 -1.33 -6.69
C ILE A 374 34.22 -2.02 -5.33
N MET A 375 35.13 -2.96 -5.07
CA MET A 375 35.20 -3.66 -3.77
C MET A 375 35.45 -2.70 -2.60
N ILE A 376 36.33 -1.71 -2.77
CA ILE A 376 36.59 -0.71 -1.71
C ILE A 376 35.34 0.12 -1.43
N LYS A 377 34.63 0.56 -2.45
CA LYS A 377 33.35 1.28 -2.28
C LYS A 377 32.37 0.43 -1.49
N LYS A 378 32.17 -0.83 -1.90
CA LYS A 378 31.28 -1.77 -1.20
C LYS A 378 31.70 -1.98 0.27
N VAL A 379 32.97 -2.23 0.52
CA VAL A 379 33.50 -2.41 1.90
C VAL A 379 33.32 -1.12 2.71
N THR A 380 33.42 0.06 2.10
CA THR A 380 33.20 1.33 2.77
C THR A 380 31.75 1.48 3.20
N GLU A 381 30.81 1.22 2.30
CA GLU A 381 29.36 1.26 2.58
C GLU A 381 28.97 0.26 3.67
N GLU A 382 29.32 -1.02 3.51
CA GLU A 382 29.01 -2.08 4.47
C GLU A 382 29.63 -1.81 5.86
N THR A 383 30.82 -1.22 5.91
CA THR A 383 31.49 -0.88 7.16
C THR A 383 30.82 0.30 7.84
N LEU A 384 30.45 1.33 7.11
CA LEU A 384 29.70 2.47 7.64
C LEU A 384 28.35 2.01 8.19
N ASP A 385 27.60 1.22 7.43
CA ASP A 385 26.28 0.70 7.85
C ASP A 385 26.41 -0.12 9.14
N SER A 386 27.44 -0.99 9.23
CA SER A 386 27.71 -1.77 10.44
C SER A 386 28.05 -0.90 11.66
N VAL A 387 28.84 0.16 11.45
CA VAL A 387 29.18 1.12 12.52
C VAL A 387 27.95 1.89 12.96
N LEU A 388 27.15 2.41 12.01
CA LEU A 388 25.92 3.15 12.30
C LEU A 388 24.89 2.28 13.03
N ALA A 389 24.74 1.01 12.63
CA ALA A 389 23.86 0.06 13.31
C ALA A 389 24.27 -0.17 14.77
N THR A 390 25.58 -0.37 15.02
CA THR A 390 26.12 -0.50 16.37
C THR A 390 25.90 0.76 17.20
N VAL A 391 26.16 1.93 16.63
CA VAL A 391 25.95 3.23 17.30
C VAL A 391 24.48 3.43 17.64
N ARG A 392 23.56 3.09 16.72
CA ARG A 392 22.10 3.16 16.95
C ARG A 392 21.68 2.29 18.13
N GLN A 393 22.18 1.05 18.18
CA GLN A 393 21.84 0.13 19.27
C GLN A 393 22.31 0.67 20.63
N VAL A 394 23.59 1.05 20.74
CA VAL A 394 24.15 1.60 21.97
C VAL A 394 23.43 2.90 22.36
N TRP A 395 23.12 3.74 21.39
CA TRP A 395 22.39 4.98 21.66
C TRP A 395 21.00 4.69 22.24
N ALA A 396 20.25 3.76 21.65
CA ALA A 396 18.91 3.38 22.11
C ALA A 396 18.93 2.84 23.55
N GLU A 397 19.90 1.99 23.87
CA GLU A 397 20.12 1.46 25.22
C GLU A 397 20.45 2.57 26.22
N LYS A 398 21.37 3.48 25.87
CA LYS A 398 21.79 4.61 26.72
C LYS A 398 20.73 5.71 26.85
N ALA A 399 19.91 5.89 25.84
CA ALA A 399 18.78 6.80 25.88
C ALA A 399 17.61 6.29 26.77
N GLY A 400 17.60 4.99 27.09
CA GLY A 400 16.48 4.36 27.77
C GLY A 400 15.19 4.49 26.95
N LEU A 401 15.27 4.17 25.65
CA LEU A 401 14.19 4.40 24.67
C LEU A 401 12.95 3.60 25.04
N LYS A 402 11.85 4.30 25.36
CA LYS A 402 10.56 3.71 25.80
C LYS A 402 9.41 4.61 25.42
N THR A 403 8.19 4.04 25.36
CA THR A 403 6.96 4.86 25.37
C THR A 403 6.82 5.56 26.71
N TYR A 404 6.07 6.67 26.74
CA TYR A 404 5.81 7.35 28.03
C TYR A 404 5.09 6.44 29.04
N ALA A 405 4.14 5.63 28.54
CA ALA A 405 3.42 4.67 29.36
C ALA A 405 4.35 3.68 30.07
N ASP A 406 5.32 3.12 29.34
CA ASP A 406 6.26 2.14 29.89
C ASP A 406 7.30 2.80 30.80
N ALA A 407 7.75 4.00 30.47
CA ALA A 407 8.68 4.75 31.31
C ALA A 407 8.08 5.06 32.70
N VAL A 408 6.81 5.46 32.78
CA VAL A 408 6.11 5.65 34.06
C VAL A 408 5.84 4.31 34.75
N ALA A 409 5.46 3.27 34.00
CA ALA A 409 5.22 1.93 34.56
C ALA A 409 6.47 1.37 35.26
N GLU A 410 7.66 1.56 34.71
CA GLU A 410 8.94 1.15 35.31
C GLU A 410 9.19 1.81 36.69
N VAL A 411 8.85 3.11 36.81
CA VAL A 411 8.91 3.81 38.10
C VAL A 411 7.91 3.20 39.09
N MET A 412 6.70 2.88 38.61
CA MET A 412 5.70 2.20 39.46
C MET A 412 6.15 0.82 39.89
N GLU A 413 6.76 0.02 39.01
CA GLU A 413 7.33 -1.30 39.32
C GLU A 413 8.43 -1.19 40.39
N THR A 414 9.33 -0.22 40.26
CA THR A 414 10.36 0.08 41.25
C THR A 414 9.76 0.45 42.62
N ARG A 415 8.73 1.30 42.63
CA ARG A 415 7.99 1.63 43.87
C ARG A 415 7.33 0.41 44.50
N GLN A 416 6.74 -0.47 43.69
CA GLN A 416 6.11 -1.71 44.16
C GLN A 416 7.12 -2.66 44.79
N GLN A 417 8.30 -2.83 44.17
CA GLN A 417 9.40 -3.61 44.72
C GLN A 417 9.88 -3.07 46.09
N ASN A 418 9.89 -1.75 46.22
CA ASN A 418 10.23 -1.05 47.47
C ASN A 418 9.02 -0.99 48.47
N LYS A 419 7.97 -1.78 48.22
CA LYS A 419 6.77 -1.85 49.08
C LYS A 419 6.05 -0.51 49.26
N THR A 420 6.22 0.44 48.35
CA THR A 420 5.49 1.70 48.34
C THR A 420 4.09 1.45 47.77
N LYS A 421 3.06 1.96 48.44
CA LYS A 421 1.66 1.85 47.98
C LYS A 421 1.50 2.62 46.66
N LEU A 422 1.07 1.94 45.63
CA LEU A 422 0.77 2.56 44.35
C LEU A 422 -0.60 3.24 44.34
N PRO A 423 -0.76 4.44 43.71
CA PRO A 423 -2.04 5.13 43.58
C PRO A 423 -3.04 4.38 42.68
N MET A 424 -2.54 3.56 41.75
CA MET A 424 -3.34 2.68 40.91
C MET A 424 -2.50 1.44 40.49
N PRO A 425 -3.13 0.33 40.04
CA PRO A 425 -2.45 -0.81 39.46
C PRO A 425 -1.70 -0.44 38.17
N ILE A 426 -0.55 -1.07 37.93
CA ILE A 426 0.30 -0.80 36.76
C ILE A 426 -0.45 -1.09 35.45
N ASP A 427 -1.20 -2.20 35.38
CA ASP A 427 -1.98 -2.53 34.19
C ASP A 427 -3.07 -1.50 33.89
N ARG A 428 -3.69 -0.93 34.96
CA ARG A 428 -4.65 0.15 34.80
C ARG A 428 -3.99 1.43 34.31
N TRP A 429 -2.77 1.71 34.75
CA TRP A 429 -1.97 2.82 34.23
C TRP A 429 -1.69 2.63 32.74
N ARG A 430 -1.12 1.47 32.33
CA ARG A 430 -0.81 1.17 30.93
C ARG A 430 -2.06 1.29 30.05
N LYS A 431 -3.18 0.75 30.48
CA LYS A 431 -4.45 0.86 29.76
C LYS A 431 -4.90 2.32 29.61
N PHE A 432 -4.80 3.11 30.66
CA PHE A 432 -5.18 4.52 30.64
C PHE A 432 -4.26 5.30 29.68
N ALA A 433 -2.94 5.17 29.82
CA ALA A 433 -1.96 5.93 29.05
C ALA A 433 -1.99 5.61 27.54
N LYS A 434 -2.48 4.43 27.15
CA LYS A 434 -2.68 4.06 25.73
C LYS A 434 -3.93 4.69 25.10
N GLY A 435 -4.84 5.23 25.89
CA GLY A 435 -6.09 5.80 25.40
C GLY A 435 -6.16 7.33 25.44
N VAL A 436 -5.06 8.01 25.79
CA VAL A 436 -5.04 9.46 25.99
C VAL A 436 -3.82 10.10 25.35
N SER A 437 -3.83 11.43 25.22
CA SER A 437 -2.68 12.21 24.75
C SER A 437 -1.46 12.09 25.68
N HIS A 438 -0.28 12.42 25.18
CA HIS A 438 0.91 12.50 26.02
C HIS A 438 0.75 13.51 27.16
N GLU A 439 0.13 14.66 26.89
CA GLU A 439 -0.10 15.70 27.90
C GLU A 439 -1.00 15.19 29.02
N GLU A 440 -2.09 14.53 28.70
CA GLU A 440 -3.04 13.95 29.66
C GLU A 440 -2.41 12.81 30.47
N ALA A 441 -1.64 11.94 29.81
CA ALA A 441 -0.89 10.89 30.47
C ALA A 441 0.14 11.49 31.46
N ARG A 442 0.84 12.56 31.06
CA ARG A 442 1.80 13.26 31.90
C ARG A 442 1.14 13.94 33.09
N ALA A 443 0.01 14.60 32.90
CA ALA A 443 -0.77 15.20 33.97
C ALA A 443 -1.21 14.13 35.00
N ARG A 444 -1.67 12.98 34.51
CA ARG A 444 -2.04 11.86 35.37
C ARG A 444 -0.85 11.28 36.14
N ALA A 445 0.30 11.10 35.51
CA ALA A 445 1.50 10.64 36.18
C ALA A 445 1.94 11.59 37.29
N LYS A 446 1.93 12.92 37.02
CA LYS A 446 2.21 13.95 38.04
C LYS A 446 1.25 13.91 39.21
N SER A 447 -0.04 13.64 38.97
CA SER A 447 -1.03 13.45 40.05
C SER A 447 -0.75 12.22 40.92
N MET A 448 0.08 11.30 40.46
CA MET A 448 0.58 10.12 41.19
C MET A 448 1.97 10.35 41.78
N ASP A 449 2.45 11.61 41.80
CA ASP A 449 3.80 11.98 42.26
C ASP A 449 4.91 11.28 41.43
N ILE A 450 4.66 11.11 40.12
CA ILE A 450 5.64 10.59 39.15
C ILE A 450 5.87 11.67 38.11
N ASP A 451 7.02 12.34 38.20
CA ASP A 451 7.49 13.28 37.19
C ASP A 451 8.84 12.81 36.64
N ILE A 452 8.82 12.28 35.43
CA ILE A 452 9.99 11.72 34.78
C ILE A 452 10.44 12.63 33.63
N PHE A 453 11.73 12.59 33.33
CA PHE A 453 12.22 13.10 32.06
C PHE A 453 11.83 12.10 30.96
N TRP A 454 11.21 12.62 29.89
CA TRP A 454 10.90 11.88 28.70
C TRP A 454 10.77 12.85 27.53
N ASP A 455 11.46 12.55 26.43
CA ASP A 455 11.57 13.46 25.28
C ASP A 455 11.59 12.66 23.98
N TRP A 456 10.60 12.89 23.10
CA TRP A 456 10.46 12.26 21.80
C TRP A 456 11.24 12.92 20.67
N ASP A 457 11.80 14.12 20.88
CA ASP A 457 12.62 14.81 19.87
C ASP A 457 14.06 14.28 19.84
N LEU A 458 14.57 13.80 20.96
CA LEU A 458 15.91 13.23 21.05
C LEU A 458 16.15 12.01 20.17
N PRO A 459 15.19 11.05 20.01
CA PRO A 459 15.36 9.86 19.17
C PRO A 459 15.03 10.07 17.70
N ARG A 460 14.66 11.27 17.25
CA ARG A 460 14.29 11.52 15.85
C ARG A 460 15.39 11.07 14.88
N THR A 461 14.97 10.47 13.76
CA THR A 461 15.86 10.07 12.67
C THR A 461 16.54 11.29 12.04
N SER A 462 17.54 11.04 11.17
CA SER A 462 18.20 12.13 10.43
C SER A 462 17.24 12.89 9.51
N GLU A 463 16.21 12.23 9.01
CA GLU A 463 15.13 12.79 8.20
C GLU A 463 14.11 13.58 9.05
N GLY A 464 14.13 13.38 10.36
CA GLY A 464 13.27 14.06 11.31
C GLY A 464 12.04 13.26 11.77
N PHE A 465 11.93 11.98 11.42
CA PHE A 465 10.80 11.12 11.81
C PHE A 465 10.93 10.67 13.27
N TYR A 466 9.79 10.41 13.89
CA TYR A 466 9.68 9.93 15.25
C TYR A 466 9.63 8.39 15.27
N PRO A 467 10.52 7.70 15.98
CA PRO A 467 10.43 6.26 16.15
C PRO A 467 9.18 5.86 16.91
N ILE A 468 8.54 4.78 16.48
CA ILE A 468 7.31 4.24 17.06
C ILE A 468 7.42 2.75 17.38
N THR A 469 6.50 2.26 18.20
CA THR A 469 6.44 0.84 18.55
C THR A 469 6.02 -0.05 17.38
N GLY A 470 5.14 0.46 16.51
CA GLY A 470 4.41 -0.39 15.59
C GLY A 470 3.57 -1.44 16.32
N GLY A 471 3.37 -2.58 15.68
CA GLY A 471 2.74 -3.75 16.26
C GLY A 471 1.21 -3.75 16.23
N ARG A 472 0.64 -4.87 16.73
CA ARG A 472 -0.81 -5.12 16.71
C ARG A 472 -1.62 -4.02 17.37
N GLU A 473 -1.19 -3.51 18.51
CA GLU A 473 -1.94 -2.49 19.26
C GLU A 473 -2.07 -1.17 18.48
N MET A 474 -0.97 -0.74 17.84
CA MET A 474 -1.02 0.45 16.97
C MET A 474 -1.89 0.20 15.75
N ALA A 475 -1.79 -0.98 15.14
CA ALA A 475 -2.64 -1.34 14.00
C ALA A 475 -4.13 -1.35 14.38
N ILE A 476 -4.49 -1.84 15.58
CA ILE A 476 -5.86 -1.78 16.10
C ILE A 476 -6.31 -0.32 16.27
N ALA A 477 -5.50 0.53 16.90
CA ALA A 477 -5.83 1.95 17.08
C ALA A 477 -6.07 2.65 15.73
N ARG A 478 -5.22 2.39 14.73
CA ARG A 478 -5.38 2.89 13.36
C ARG A 478 -6.63 2.35 12.68
N GLY A 479 -6.86 1.03 12.77
CA GLY A 479 -8.05 0.39 12.21
C GLY A 479 -9.34 0.96 12.77
N LEU A 480 -9.41 1.17 14.09
CA LEU A 480 -10.56 1.80 14.77
C LEU A 480 -10.76 3.26 14.32
N ALA A 481 -9.68 4.02 14.13
CA ALA A 481 -9.77 5.40 13.68
C ALA A 481 -10.26 5.52 12.22
N MET A 482 -9.90 4.57 11.35
CA MET A 482 -10.24 4.58 9.94
C MET A 482 -11.60 3.93 9.62
N ALA A 483 -12.07 2.99 10.44
CA ALA A 483 -13.30 2.23 10.19
C ALA A 483 -14.54 3.10 9.89
N PRO A 484 -14.77 4.25 10.55
CA PRO A 484 -15.91 5.11 10.23
C PRO A 484 -15.85 5.75 8.84
N PHE A 485 -14.69 5.79 8.20
CA PHE A 485 -14.44 6.50 6.92
C PHE A 485 -14.29 5.57 5.72
N ALA A 486 -14.33 4.25 5.94
CA ALA A 486 -14.10 3.24 4.91
C ALA A 486 -15.17 2.14 4.92
N ASP A 487 -15.33 1.48 3.79
CA ASP A 487 -16.23 0.30 3.67
C ASP A 487 -15.53 -0.97 4.17
N LEU A 488 -14.22 -1.06 3.93
CA LEU A 488 -13.37 -2.15 4.42
C LEU A 488 -12.13 -1.58 5.11
N VAL A 489 -11.64 -2.29 6.11
CA VAL A 489 -10.33 -2.00 6.72
C VAL A 489 -9.38 -3.16 6.46
N TRP A 490 -8.14 -2.84 6.11
CA TRP A 490 -7.08 -3.78 5.82
C TRP A 490 -5.86 -3.46 6.68
N ARG A 491 -5.41 -4.46 7.43
CA ARG A 491 -4.12 -4.44 8.13
C ARG A 491 -3.09 -5.22 7.32
N GLU A 492 -2.02 -4.57 6.88
CA GLU A 492 -0.88 -5.23 6.27
C GLU A 492 -0.06 -5.98 7.33
N THR A 493 0.35 -7.23 7.03
CA THR A 493 1.13 -8.09 7.94
C THR A 493 2.28 -8.77 7.20
N ALA A 494 3.43 -8.93 7.88
CA ALA A 494 4.62 -9.54 7.29
C ALA A 494 4.52 -11.06 7.10
N LYS A 495 3.65 -11.73 7.85
CA LYS A 495 3.44 -13.18 7.81
C LYS A 495 2.01 -13.55 8.15
N PRO A 496 1.52 -14.73 7.71
CA PRO A 496 0.20 -15.23 8.10
C PRO A 496 0.20 -15.69 9.57
N ASP A 497 -0.77 -15.21 10.34
CA ASP A 497 -1.02 -15.62 11.73
C ASP A 497 -2.51 -15.48 12.07
N LEU A 498 -3.25 -16.61 12.00
CA LEU A 498 -4.69 -16.61 12.23
C LEU A 498 -5.10 -16.17 13.65
N ALA A 499 -4.25 -16.37 14.65
CA ALA A 499 -4.55 -15.95 16.02
C ALA A 499 -4.45 -14.42 16.12
N ASP A 500 -3.41 -13.83 15.56
CA ASP A 500 -3.23 -12.39 15.50
C ASP A 500 -4.29 -11.70 14.61
N ASP A 501 -4.67 -12.35 13.49
CA ASP A 501 -5.73 -11.88 12.60
C ASP A 501 -7.10 -11.89 13.30
N LYS A 502 -7.36 -12.91 14.13
CA LYS A 502 -8.57 -13.02 14.93
C LYS A 502 -8.65 -11.92 15.98
N ASP A 503 -7.58 -11.73 16.76
CA ASP A 503 -7.52 -10.69 17.79
C ASP A 503 -7.77 -9.29 17.20
N TRP A 504 -7.19 -9.02 16.02
CA TRP A 504 -7.41 -7.75 15.34
C TRP A 504 -8.85 -7.59 14.84
N ALA A 505 -9.42 -8.62 14.22
CA ALA A 505 -10.81 -8.61 13.76
C ALA A 505 -11.80 -8.42 14.91
N GLU A 506 -11.61 -9.14 16.03
CA GLU A 506 -12.44 -9.01 17.22
C GLU A 506 -12.37 -7.60 17.82
N ALA A 507 -11.18 -7.00 17.86
CA ALA A 507 -11.00 -5.63 18.36
C ALA A 507 -11.75 -4.60 17.50
N ILE A 508 -11.71 -4.71 16.17
CA ILE A 508 -12.46 -3.84 15.26
C ILE A 508 -13.95 -4.06 15.41
N HIS A 509 -14.43 -5.31 15.41
CA HIS A 509 -15.85 -5.64 15.45
C HIS A 509 -16.49 -5.37 16.82
N ALA A 510 -15.71 -5.31 17.90
CA ALA A 510 -16.21 -4.91 19.22
C ALA A 510 -16.73 -3.46 19.23
N VAL A 511 -16.20 -2.60 18.36
CA VAL A 511 -16.59 -1.18 18.24
C VAL A 511 -17.42 -0.94 16.98
N PHE A 512 -17.02 -1.53 15.87
CA PHE A 512 -17.65 -1.37 14.55
C PHE A 512 -18.07 -2.72 13.97
N PRO A 513 -19.17 -3.32 14.46
CA PRO A 513 -19.58 -4.70 14.14
C PRO A 513 -19.95 -4.91 12.67
N HIS A 514 -20.15 -3.83 11.90
CA HIS A 514 -20.52 -3.87 10.48
C HIS A 514 -19.33 -3.66 9.52
N THR A 515 -18.14 -3.39 10.04
CA THR A 515 -16.96 -3.14 9.23
C THR A 515 -16.50 -4.42 8.54
N MET A 516 -16.47 -4.41 7.23
CA MET A 516 -15.88 -5.49 6.44
C MET A 516 -14.34 -5.41 6.51
N LEU A 517 -13.68 -6.56 6.40
CA LEU A 517 -12.22 -6.64 6.46
C LEU A 517 -11.66 -7.16 5.13
N ALA A 518 -10.43 -6.71 4.80
CA ALA A 518 -9.67 -7.18 3.67
C ALA A 518 -8.32 -7.75 4.12
N TYR A 519 -7.75 -8.67 3.33
CA TYR A 519 -6.50 -9.34 3.67
C TYR A 519 -5.62 -9.58 2.45
N ASN A 520 -4.32 -9.26 2.57
CA ASN A 520 -3.32 -9.58 1.56
C ASN A 520 -2.70 -10.96 1.83
N LEU A 521 -3.01 -11.94 0.98
CA LEU A 521 -2.33 -13.23 0.92
C LEU A 521 -1.04 -13.08 0.11
N SER A 522 -0.07 -12.39 0.65
CA SER A 522 1.09 -11.93 -0.10
C SER A 522 1.77 -13.04 -0.92
N PRO A 523 2.01 -12.81 -2.22
CA PRO A 523 2.72 -13.77 -3.06
C PRO A 523 4.23 -13.86 -2.76
N SER A 524 4.77 -13.03 -1.85
CA SER A 524 6.13 -13.13 -1.34
C SER A 524 6.28 -14.10 -0.16
N TRP A 525 5.17 -14.57 0.40
CA TRP A 525 5.19 -15.48 1.54
C TRP A 525 5.66 -16.88 1.12
N ASN A 526 6.54 -17.45 1.94
CA ASN A 526 6.99 -18.83 1.80
C ASN A 526 6.30 -19.72 2.84
N TRP A 527 5.06 -20.12 2.54
CA TRP A 527 4.23 -20.92 3.41
C TRP A 527 4.91 -22.23 3.87
N ASP A 528 5.60 -22.91 2.93
CA ASP A 528 6.29 -24.16 3.21
C ASP A 528 7.44 -23.96 4.20
N ALA A 529 8.24 -22.88 4.04
CA ALA A 529 9.34 -22.56 4.94
C ALA A 529 8.87 -22.22 6.37
N TRP A 530 7.62 -21.78 6.51
CA TRP A 530 7.02 -21.53 7.83
C TRP A 530 6.28 -22.75 8.40
N GLY A 531 6.35 -23.90 7.72
CA GLY A 531 5.82 -25.17 8.20
C GLY A 531 4.31 -25.33 8.08
N PHE A 532 3.65 -24.55 7.22
CA PHE A 532 2.22 -24.74 6.95
C PHE A 532 1.98 -26.00 6.13
N THR A 533 1.01 -26.79 6.53
CA THR A 533 0.53 -27.95 5.75
C THR A 533 -0.42 -27.52 4.64
N ASP A 534 -0.54 -28.32 3.57
CA ASP A 534 -1.53 -28.08 2.49
C ASP A 534 -2.96 -27.86 3.02
N GLY A 535 -3.33 -28.56 4.09
CA GLY A 535 -4.63 -28.41 4.73
C GLY A 535 -4.82 -27.04 5.35
N GLN A 536 -3.81 -26.54 6.05
CA GLN A 536 -3.81 -25.20 6.66
C GLN A 536 -3.83 -24.10 5.60
N ILE A 537 -2.98 -24.21 4.57
CA ILE A 537 -2.95 -23.26 3.45
C ILE A 537 -4.32 -23.22 2.77
N ARG A 538 -4.92 -24.37 2.47
CA ARG A 538 -6.24 -24.47 1.83
C ARG A 538 -7.34 -23.82 2.65
N SER A 539 -7.33 -24.00 3.96
CA SER A 539 -8.38 -23.47 4.85
C SER A 539 -8.17 -22.00 5.24
N TYR A 540 -6.97 -21.44 5.09
CA TYR A 540 -6.59 -20.14 5.66
C TYR A 540 -7.57 -19.02 5.31
N ALA A 541 -7.84 -18.79 4.03
CA ALA A 541 -8.78 -17.76 3.59
C ALA A 541 -10.23 -18.04 4.03
N TYR A 542 -10.62 -19.30 4.20
CA TYR A 542 -11.95 -19.65 4.72
C TYR A 542 -12.07 -19.33 6.22
N GLU A 543 -11.01 -19.54 6.99
CA GLU A 543 -10.98 -19.12 8.40
C GLU A 543 -11.04 -17.59 8.52
N LEU A 544 -10.32 -16.86 7.67
CA LEU A 544 -10.42 -15.40 7.58
C LEU A 544 -11.87 -14.95 7.27
N GLY A 545 -12.56 -15.59 6.33
CA GLY A 545 -13.95 -15.29 6.01
C GLY A 545 -14.89 -15.38 7.20
N LYS A 546 -14.72 -16.38 8.07
CA LYS A 546 -15.48 -16.54 9.32
C LYS A 546 -15.30 -15.35 10.26
N MET A 547 -14.15 -14.69 10.23
CA MET A 547 -13.80 -13.52 11.05
C MET A 547 -14.24 -12.20 10.41
N GLY A 548 -14.82 -12.22 9.19
CA GLY A 548 -15.27 -11.01 8.49
C GLY A 548 -14.30 -10.44 7.45
N TYR A 549 -13.22 -11.15 7.14
CA TYR A 549 -12.35 -10.81 6.01
C TYR A 549 -12.99 -11.28 4.71
N VAL A 550 -13.79 -10.42 4.12
CA VAL A 550 -14.60 -10.76 2.93
C VAL A 550 -13.83 -10.70 1.64
N TYR A 551 -12.70 -9.97 1.62
CA TYR A 551 -11.91 -9.73 0.43
C TYR A 551 -10.45 -10.11 0.67
N ASN A 552 -10.04 -11.27 0.15
CA ASN A 552 -8.71 -11.85 0.33
C ASN A 552 -8.03 -11.94 -1.04
N PHE A 553 -6.87 -11.33 -1.20
CA PHE A 553 -6.25 -11.17 -2.51
C PHE A 553 -4.75 -11.46 -2.50
N ILE A 554 -4.28 -12.03 -3.62
CA ILE A 554 -2.86 -12.26 -3.92
C ILE A 554 -2.40 -11.11 -4.80
N THR A 555 -1.71 -10.12 -4.25
CA THR A 555 -1.46 -8.80 -4.88
C THR A 555 -0.87 -8.86 -6.29
N TYR A 556 0.19 -9.62 -6.52
CA TYR A 556 0.86 -9.73 -7.83
C TYR A 556 0.99 -11.17 -8.34
N GLY A 557 0.02 -12.03 -8.01
CA GLY A 557 -0.03 -13.41 -8.50
C GLY A 557 -0.03 -13.52 -10.02
N GLY A 558 -0.65 -12.57 -10.72
CA GLY A 558 -0.63 -12.49 -12.18
C GLY A 558 0.77 -12.24 -12.74
N HIS A 559 1.56 -11.35 -12.12
CA HIS A 559 2.96 -11.14 -12.50
C HIS A 559 3.78 -12.43 -12.39
N GLN A 560 3.68 -13.14 -11.27
CA GLN A 560 4.40 -14.41 -11.08
C GLN A 560 3.97 -15.46 -12.10
N THR A 561 2.67 -15.55 -12.42
CA THR A 561 2.13 -16.46 -13.42
C THR A 561 2.70 -16.16 -14.81
N GLU A 562 2.66 -14.88 -15.24
CA GLU A 562 3.19 -14.49 -16.55
C GLU A 562 4.72 -14.66 -16.61
N ALA A 563 5.46 -14.26 -15.59
CA ALA A 563 6.91 -14.43 -15.54
C ALA A 563 7.33 -15.91 -15.64
N LEU A 564 6.67 -16.79 -14.88
CA LEU A 564 6.93 -18.22 -14.91
C LEU A 564 6.65 -18.83 -16.28
N MET A 565 5.46 -18.53 -16.85
CA MET A 565 5.06 -19.12 -18.12
C MET A 565 5.86 -18.57 -19.30
N ASN A 566 6.16 -17.28 -19.33
CA ASN A 566 7.03 -16.70 -20.35
C ASN A 566 8.45 -17.28 -20.28
N GLY A 567 9.01 -17.45 -19.08
CA GLY A 567 10.31 -18.10 -18.89
C GLY A 567 10.33 -19.56 -19.38
N ARG A 568 9.28 -20.33 -19.07
CA ARG A 568 9.12 -21.72 -19.55
C ARG A 568 8.99 -21.78 -21.07
N LEU A 569 8.18 -20.91 -21.67
CA LEU A 569 7.97 -20.87 -23.11
C LEU A 569 9.26 -20.48 -23.84
N ALA A 570 9.97 -19.43 -23.39
CA ALA A 570 11.23 -19.03 -24.00
C ALA A 570 12.29 -20.14 -23.98
N ARG A 571 12.38 -20.88 -22.87
CA ARG A 571 13.26 -22.04 -22.75
C ARG A 571 12.87 -23.15 -23.71
N ALA A 572 11.59 -23.52 -23.74
CA ALA A 572 11.08 -24.57 -24.60
C ALA A 572 11.30 -24.25 -26.10
N LEU A 573 11.09 -22.98 -26.51
CA LEU A 573 11.37 -22.53 -27.87
C LEU A 573 12.87 -22.64 -28.22
N ARG A 574 13.75 -22.31 -27.29
CA ARG A 574 15.20 -22.41 -27.50
C ARG A 574 15.68 -23.86 -27.58
N GLU A 575 15.12 -24.76 -26.79
CA GLU A 575 15.57 -26.14 -26.68
C GLU A 575 14.87 -27.08 -27.65
N GLU A 576 13.59 -26.89 -27.96
CA GLU A 576 12.76 -27.77 -28.76
C GLU A 576 12.19 -27.09 -30.02
N GLY A 577 12.49 -25.81 -30.25
CA GLY A 577 11.90 -25.05 -31.36
C GLY A 577 10.38 -24.93 -31.22
N VAL A 578 9.66 -24.95 -32.36
CA VAL A 578 8.18 -24.82 -32.36
C VAL A 578 7.49 -25.91 -31.58
N LEU A 579 8.11 -27.10 -31.45
CA LEU A 579 7.54 -28.21 -30.70
C LEU A 579 7.34 -27.82 -29.22
N GLY A 580 8.25 -27.04 -28.65
CA GLY A 580 8.11 -26.53 -27.29
C GLY A 580 6.84 -25.69 -27.09
N PHE A 581 6.49 -24.81 -28.02
CA PHE A 581 5.23 -24.07 -28.00
C PHE A 581 4.01 -25.01 -28.14
N VAL A 582 4.06 -25.92 -29.08
CA VAL A 582 2.95 -26.87 -29.30
C VAL A 582 2.67 -27.70 -28.06
N ARG A 583 3.73 -28.22 -27.41
CA ARG A 583 3.61 -29.02 -26.16
C ARG A 583 3.10 -28.19 -24.99
N LEU A 584 3.75 -27.08 -24.72
CA LEU A 584 3.52 -26.29 -23.52
C LEU A 584 2.18 -25.54 -23.57
N ILE A 585 1.80 -25.02 -24.74
CA ILE A 585 0.65 -24.13 -24.88
C ILE A 585 -0.48 -24.76 -25.68
N GLN A 586 -0.27 -25.10 -26.97
CA GLN A 586 -1.40 -25.50 -27.83
C GLN A 586 -2.09 -26.78 -27.37
N ARG A 587 -1.33 -27.80 -27.00
CA ARG A 587 -1.90 -29.08 -26.52
C ARG A 587 -2.57 -28.89 -25.16
N ALA A 588 -1.99 -28.08 -24.26
CA ALA A 588 -2.58 -27.77 -22.95
C ALA A 588 -3.93 -27.04 -23.08
N LEU A 589 -4.02 -26.05 -23.96
CA LEU A 589 -5.27 -25.33 -24.22
C LEU A 589 -6.35 -26.25 -24.78
N ARG A 590 -5.99 -27.17 -25.70
CA ARG A 590 -6.94 -28.15 -26.28
C ARG A 590 -7.41 -29.15 -25.23
N LEU A 591 -6.52 -29.71 -24.42
CA LEU A 591 -6.87 -30.64 -23.34
C LEU A 591 -7.79 -30.01 -22.31
N ALA A 592 -7.60 -28.75 -21.99
CA ALA A 592 -8.45 -27.99 -21.08
C ALA A 592 -9.75 -27.51 -21.74
N ASN A 593 -9.92 -27.68 -23.05
CA ASN A 593 -10.98 -27.06 -23.85
C ASN A 593 -11.06 -25.55 -23.60
N ASP A 594 -9.89 -24.89 -23.42
CA ASP A 594 -9.78 -23.49 -23.08
C ASP A 594 -10.16 -22.61 -24.27
N PRO A 595 -11.02 -21.58 -24.11
CA PRO A 595 -11.43 -20.70 -25.22
C PRO A 595 -10.27 -19.94 -25.86
N ALA A 596 -9.14 -19.73 -25.18
CA ALA A 596 -7.95 -19.10 -25.73
C ALA A 596 -7.26 -19.96 -26.82
N GLN A 597 -7.65 -21.22 -27.00
CA GLN A 597 -7.21 -22.02 -28.15
C GLN A 597 -7.69 -21.44 -29.50
N TYR A 598 -8.74 -20.61 -29.47
CA TYR A 598 -9.31 -19.91 -30.63
C TYR A 598 -9.17 -18.39 -30.46
N PRO A 599 -7.97 -17.83 -30.65
CA PRO A 599 -7.69 -16.42 -30.30
C PRO A 599 -8.53 -15.40 -31.06
N GLN A 600 -8.92 -15.68 -32.32
CA GLN A 600 -9.78 -14.78 -33.09
C GLN A 600 -11.22 -14.78 -32.57
N SER A 601 -11.75 -15.96 -32.25
CA SER A 601 -13.07 -16.13 -31.64
C SER A 601 -13.09 -15.52 -30.23
N PHE A 602 -12.05 -15.77 -29.43
CA PHE A 602 -11.85 -15.20 -28.10
C PHE A 602 -11.78 -13.67 -28.14
N GLY A 603 -11.08 -13.10 -29.13
CA GLY A 603 -11.00 -11.66 -29.39
C GLY A 603 -12.27 -11.03 -29.98
N GLY A 604 -13.33 -11.84 -30.25
CA GLY A 604 -14.60 -11.33 -30.74
C GLY A 604 -14.73 -11.23 -32.27
N GLY A 605 -13.98 -12.01 -33.05
CA GLY A 605 -14.04 -12.00 -34.52
C GLY A 605 -15.45 -12.14 -35.09
N GLY A 606 -16.26 -13.04 -34.53
CA GLY A 606 -17.66 -13.19 -34.93
C GLY A 606 -18.53 -11.96 -34.61
N TRP A 607 -18.27 -11.24 -33.53
CA TRP A 607 -18.91 -9.97 -33.20
C TRP A 607 -18.52 -8.88 -34.22
N ALA A 608 -17.24 -8.79 -34.54
CA ALA A 608 -16.72 -7.83 -35.52
C ALA A 608 -17.32 -8.04 -36.92
N ASP A 609 -17.47 -9.30 -37.35
CA ASP A 609 -18.12 -9.63 -38.62
C ASP A 609 -19.59 -9.23 -38.63
N ARG A 610 -20.30 -9.41 -37.52
CA ARG A 610 -21.70 -8.97 -37.37
C ARG A 610 -21.82 -7.44 -37.41
N PHE A 611 -20.91 -6.73 -36.76
CA PHE A 611 -20.86 -5.28 -36.81
C PHE A 611 -20.68 -4.76 -38.27
N ARG A 612 -19.72 -5.35 -39.01
CA ARG A 612 -19.47 -5.01 -40.41
C ARG A 612 -20.71 -5.29 -41.29
N ARG A 613 -21.36 -6.43 -41.04
CA ARG A 613 -22.59 -6.80 -41.80
C ARG A 613 -23.76 -5.83 -41.48
N ALA A 614 -23.91 -5.42 -40.23
CA ALA A 614 -24.89 -4.42 -39.87
C ALA A 614 -24.60 -3.05 -40.54
N ALA A 615 -23.35 -2.66 -40.61
CA ALA A 615 -22.93 -1.40 -41.22
C ALA A 615 -23.04 -1.40 -42.76
N ARG A 616 -22.78 -2.53 -43.43
CA ARG A 616 -22.73 -2.65 -44.90
C ARG A 616 -23.96 -3.35 -45.53
N GLY A 617 -24.82 -3.91 -44.72
CA GLY A 617 -25.98 -4.70 -45.19
C GLY A 617 -25.61 -6.12 -45.61
N PRO A 618 -26.60 -6.88 -46.14
CA PRO A 618 -26.44 -8.31 -46.48
C PRO A 618 -25.51 -8.58 -47.68
N SER A 619 -25.13 -7.54 -48.42
CA SER A 619 -24.20 -7.65 -49.56
C SER A 619 -22.73 -7.88 -49.16
N LEU A 620 -22.41 -7.82 -47.85
CA LEU A 620 -21.06 -8.09 -47.36
C LEU A 620 -20.68 -9.53 -47.63
N THR A 621 -19.62 -9.75 -48.41
CA THR A 621 -19.10 -11.07 -48.79
C THR A 621 -17.79 -11.45 -48.08
N THR A 622 -17.11 -10.46 -47.46
CA THR A 622 -15.86 -10.65 -46.78
C THR A 622 -16.07 -10.65 -45.27
N THR A 623 -15.72 -11.76 -44.59
CA THR A 623 -15.79 -11.91 -43.14
C THR A 623 -14.49 -12.47 -42.60
N SER A 624 -14.09 -12.07 -41.41
CA SER A 624 -12.83 -12.52 -40.76
C SER A 624 -12.91 -13.97 -40.31
N MET A 625 -14.13 -14.43 -39.91
CA MET A 625 -14.41 -15.80 -39.47
C MET A 625 -14.99 -16.67 -40.59
N GLY A 626 -14.73 -16.31 -41.86
CA GLY A 626 -15.19 -17.07 -43.03
C GLY A 626 -14.35 -18.33 -43.29
N GLY A 627 -14.79 -19.14 -44.28
CA GLY A 627 -14.32 -20.53 -44.54
C GLY A 627 -12.83 -20.75 -44.86
N LYS A 628 -11.95 -19.76 -44.68
CA LYS A 628 -10.48 -19.91 -44.71
C LYS A 628 -9.83 -19.47 -43.37
N SER A 629 -10.63 -19.36 -42.30
CA SER A 629 -10.08 -19.10 -40.97
C SER A 629 -9.32 -20.33 -40.47
N THR A 630 -8.17 -20.12 -39.84
CA THR A 630 -7.40 -21.22 -39.22
C THR A 630 -8.05 -21.77 -37.94
N GLU A 631 -9.17 -21.18 -37.51
CA GLU A 631 -9.96 -21.61 -36.34
C GLU A 631 -11.24 -22.43 -36.73
N THR A 632 -11.39 -22.75 -37.99
CA THR A 632 -12.50 -23.57 -38.48
C THR A 632 -12.15 -25.05 -38.50
#